data_a816700252a72f4f2d29ee4bc450698c
#
_entry.id   a816700252a72f4f2d29ee4bc450698c
#
_cell.length_a   1.000
_cell.length_b   1.000
_cell.length_c   1.000
_cell.angle_alpha   90.00
_cell.angle_beta   90.00
_cell.angle_gamma   90.00
#
_symmetry.space_group_name_H-M   'P 1'
#
loop_
_entity.id
_entity.type
_entity.pdbx_description
1 polymer ?
#
loop_
_entity_poly.entity_id
_entity_poly.type
_entity_poly.pdbx_seq_one_letter_code
_entity_poly.pdbx_strand_id
1 'polypeptide(L)'
;VNIGFVWFRENLFRPFIKLVIRARYVVLAGTLLVLASQVVLFINGSVTWRFFNAPEQSSVTGNFAMVNSASRSDTLAMMKLLQTTVDELAAEYEKEHGRNPVKYVLAELGGNSGRGLSGTENKSKDLLGGISVELIDADLRPYSSFSFVGDLQDRLVRHPLLEAISFRGWRSGPGGDALDIQFYGAD
;
A
#
# COMPACT_ATOMS: atom_id res chain seq x y z
N VAL A 1 17.10 -28.38 40.69
CA VAL A 1 17.00 -27.25 39.73
C VAL A 1 18.27 -26.40 39.71
N ASN A 2 19.13 -26.44 40.70
CA ASN A 2 20.29 -25.54 40.83
C ASN A 2 21.61 -26.01 40.17
N ILE A 3 21.78 -27.30 39.87
CA ILE A 3 23.06 -27.86 39.41
C ILE A 3 23.39 -27.37 38.00
N GLY A 4 22.44 -27.38 37.10
CA GLY A 4 22.64 -26.90 35.71
C GLY A 4 22.93 -25.39 35.67
N PHE A 5 22.26 -24.59 36.48
CA PHE A 5 22.51 -23.17 36.57
C PHE A 5 23.88 -22.84 37.14
N VAL A 6 24.30 -23.55 38.20
CA VAL A 6 25.64 -23.39 38.78
C VAL A 6 26.74 -23.77 37.81
N TRP A 7 26.55 -24.88 37.07
CA TRP A 7 27.48 -25.31 36.04
C TRP A 7 27.61 -24.26 34.92
N PHE A 8 26.45 -23.75 34.38
CA PHE A 8 26.43 -22.70 33.38
C PHE A 8 27.15 -21.42 33.85
N ARG A 9 26.86 -20.98 35.08
CA ARG A 9 27.48 -19.79 35.66
C ARG A 9 28.99 -19.93 35.79
N GLU A 10 29.48 -21.05 36.31
CA GLU A 10 30.90 -21.23 36.58
C GLU A 10 31.72 -21.57 35.31
N ASN A 11 31.19 -22.41 34.42
CA ASN A 11 31.95 -22.94 33.31
C ASN A 11 31.78 -22.13 32.01
N LEU A 12 30.69 -21.40 31.84
CA LEU A 12 30.42 -20.63 30.60
C LEU A 12 30.41 -19.14 30.86
N PHE A 13 29.59 -18.69 31.80
CA PHE A 13 29.34 -17.26 32.00
C PHE A 13 30.53 -16.54 32.61
N ARG A 14 31.15 -17.13 33.68
CA ARG A 14 32.28 -16.53 34.36
C ARG A 14 33.52 -16.36 33.47
N PRO A 15 33.98 -17.36 32.69
CA PRO A 15 35.11 -17.19 31.78
C PRO A 15 34.77 -16.21 30.65
N PHE A 16 33.53 -16.21 30.15
CA PHE A 16 33.07 -15.26 29.14
C PHE A 16 33.17 -13.81 29.64
N ILE A 17 32.66 -13.52 30.84
CA ILE A 17 32.74 -12.18 31.43
C ILE A 17 34.18 -11.75 31.65
N LYS A 18 35.05 -12.66 32.12
CA LYS A 18 36.48 -12.36 32.26
C LYS A 18 37.12 -11.99 30.92
N LEU A 19 36.78 -12.70 29.86
CA LEU A 19 37.25 -12.40 28.50
C LEU A 19 36.78 -11.03 28.02
N VAL A 20 35.47 -10.71 28.17
CA VAL A 20 34.90 -9.41 27.84
C VAL A 20 35.58 -8.27 28.56
N ILE A 21 35.80 -8.41 29.87
CA ILE A 21 36.49 -7.39 30.68
C ILE A 21 37.94 -7.22 30.23
N ARG A 22 38.63 -8.32 29.91
CA ARG A 22 40.00 -8.28 29.41
C ARG A 22 40.12 -7.60 28.05
N ALA A 23 39.15 -7.88 27.16
CA ALA A 23 39.10 -7.33 25.84
C ALA A 23 38.17 -6.09 25.72
N ARG A 24 37.94 -5.37 26.82
CA ARG A 24 36.96 -4.29 26.96
C ARG A 24 37.00 -3.26 25.82
N TYR A 25 38.18 -2.86 25.37
CA TYR A 25 38.31 -1.89 24.28
C TYR A 25 37.93 -2.47 22.92
N VAL A 26 38.24 -3.75 22.67
CA VAL A 26 37.82 -4.45 21.42
C VAL A 26 36.31 -4.64 21.38
N VAL A 27 35.73 -5.01 22.53
CA VAL A 27 34.26 -5.14 22.65
C VAL A 27 33.59 -3.78 22.43
N LEU A 28 34.10 -2.72 23.04
CA LEU A 28 33.59 -1.36 22.86
C LEU A 28 33.68 -0.92 21.39
N ALA A 29 34.84 -1.11 20.77
CA ALA A 29 35.04 -0.78 19.37
C ALA A 29 34.10 -1.58 18.43
N GLY A 30 33.93 -2.89 18.68
CA GLY A 30 33.00 -3.74 17.96
C GLY A 30 31.55 -3.27 18.10
N THR A 31 31.12 -2.91 19.32
CA THR A 31 29.78 -2.37 19.55
C THR A 31 29.55 -1.05 18.81
N LEU A 32 30.51 -0.14 18.84
CA LEU A 32 30.43 1.12 18.11
C LEU A 32 30.38 0.90 16.59
N LEU A 33 31.15 -0.06 16.08
CA LEU A 33 31.13 -0.41 14.67
C LEU A 33 29.77 -0.97 14.24
N VAL A 34 29.18 -1.86 15.03
CA VAL A 34 27.83 -2.38 14.79
C VAL A 34 26.80 -1.25 14.81
N LEU A 35 26.85 -0.36 15.80
CA LEU A 35 25.96 0.80 15.85
C LEU A 35 26.12 1.71 14.62
N ALA A 36 27.35 2.02 14.25
CA ALA A 36 27.62 2.82 13.05
C ALA A 36 27.09 2.16 11.78
N SER A 37 27.26 0.84 11.65
CA SER A 37 26.70 0.11 10.49
C SER A 37 25.18 0.19 10.42
N GLN A 38 24.47 0.13 11.55
CA GLN A 38 23.01 0.29 11.57
C GLN A 38 22.58 1.71 11.14
N VAL A 39 23.29 2.74 11.58
CA VAL A 39 23.03 4.12 11.17
C VAL A 39 23.24 4.28 9.66
N VAL A 40 24.30 3.70 9.08
CA VAL A 40 24.57 3.73 7.64
C VAL A 40 23.46 3.00 6.86
N LEU A 41 22.99 1.83 7.31
CA LEU A 41 21.89 1.12 6.68
C LEU A 41 20.58 1.93 6.71
N PHE A 42 20.35 2.68 7.79
CA PHE A 42 19.20 3.57 7.91
C PHE A 42 19.31 4.77 6.94
N ILE A 43 20.47 5.42 6.87
CA ILE A 43 20.71 6.58 5.98
C ILE A 43 20.62 6.17 4.51
N ASN A 44 21.13 4.98 4.16
CA ASN A 44 21.08 4.44 2.80
C ASN A 44 19.68 3.94 2.38
N GLY A 45 18.67 4.06 3.27
CA GLY A 45 17.31 3.62 2.98
C GLY A 45 17.12 2.11 2.91
N SER A 46 18.16 1.32 3.22
CA SER A 46 18.07 -0.15 3.25
C SER A 46 17.18 -0.67 4.39
N VAL A 47 16.98 0.15 5.43
CA VAL A 47 16.05 -0.09 6.52
C VAL A 47 15.12 1.09 6.62
N THR A 48 13.85 0.87 6.31
CA THR A 48 12.82 1.90 6.44
C THR A 48 12.17 1.82 7.81
N TRP A 49 12.11 2.96 8.51
CA TRP A 49 11.35 3.05 9.74
C TRP A 49 9.86 3.04 9.42
N ARG A 50 9.14 2.01 9.88
CA ARG A 50 7.68 1.97 9.81
C ARG A 50 7.13 1.88 11.23
N PHE A 51 6.43 2.92 11.65
CA PHE A 51 5.85 3.00 12.99
C PHE A 51 4.72 1.96 13.19
N PHE A 52 4.00 1.62 12.09
CA PHE A 52 3.02 0.56 12.05
C PHE A 52 3.18 -0.25 10.75
N ASN A 53 3.34 -1.55 10.87
CA ASN A 53 3.12 -2.48 9.76
C ASN A 53 1.61 -2.73 9.67
N ALA A 54 0.88 -1.83 9.03
CA ALA A 54 -0.49 -2.15 8.67
C ALA A 54 -0.45 -3.29 7.65
N PRO A 55 -1.19 -4.40 7.89
CA PRO A 55 -1.29 -5.45 6.91
C PRO A 55 -1.84 -4.85 5.61
N GLU A 56 -1.14 -5.09 4.52
CA GLU A 56 -1.57 -4.66 3.21
C GLU A 56 -2.75 -5.52 2.79
N GLN A 57 -3.87 -4.89 2.47
CA GLN A 57 -5.01 -5.60 1.89
C GLN A 57 -4.87 -5.67 0.37
N SER A 58 -5.38 -6.76 -0.17
CA SER A 58 -5.36 -7.04 -1.60
C SER A 58 -6.47 -6.29 -2.36
N SER A 59 -7.40 -5.66 -1.65
CA SER A 59 -8.52 -4.95 -2.26
C SER A 59 -8.16 -3.52 -2.65
N VAL A 60 -8.41 -3.17 -3.89
CA VAL A 60 -8.27 -1.83 -4.47
C VAL A 60 -9.64 -1.36 -4.92
N THR A 61 -10.05 -0.17 -4.51
CA THR A 61 -11.31 0.43 -4.97
C THR A 61 -11.04 1.70 -5.77
N GLY A 62 -11.82 1.90 -6.83
CA GLY A 62 -11.81 3.11 -7.63
C GLY A 62 -13.24 3.65 -7.76
N ASN A 63 -13.42 4.94 -7.56
CA ASN A 63 -14.72 5.60 -7.77
C ASN A 63 -14.55 6.77 -8.72
N PHE A 64 -15.52 6.97 -9.59
CA PHE A 64 -15.52 8.12 -10.47
C PHE A 64 -16.90 8.76 -10.56
N ALA A 65 -16.88 10.05 -10.89
CA ALA A 65 -18.07 10.84 -11.16
C ALA A 65 -17.93 11.58 -12.49
N MET A 66 -19.01 11.59 -13.25
CA MET A 66 -19.12 12.32 -14.51
C MET A 66 -19.71 13.71 -14.29
N VAL A 67 -19.43 14.66 -15.19
CA VAL A 67 -20.07 15.98 -15.18
C VAL A 67 -21.58 15.86 -15.35
N ASN A 68 -22.33 16.88 -14.91
CA ASN A 68 -23.80 16.84 -14.94
C ASN A 68 -24.41 16.77 -16.35
N SER A 69 -23.65 17.14 -17.38
CA SER A 69 -24.08 17.03 -18.79
C SER A 69 -23.85 15.63 -19.39
N ALA A 70 -23.18 14.74 -18.69
CA ALA A 70 -22.93 13.38 -19.17
C ALA A 70 -24.19 12.51 -19.06
N SER A 71 -24.24 11.51 -19.90
CA SER A 71 -25.29 10.48 -19.92
C SER A 71 -24.83 9.20 -19.24
N ARG A 72 -25.78 8.30 -18.95
CA ARG A 72 -25.47 6.96 -18.46
C ARG A 72 -24.58 6.18 -19.45
N SER A 73 -24.68 6.43 -20.76
CA SER A 73 -23.83 5.80 -21.79
C SER A 73 -22.37 6.27 -21.66
N ASP A 74 -22.15 7.55 -21.30
CA ASP A 74 -20.80 8.06 -21.08
C ASP A 74 -20.19 7.48 -19.81
N THR A 75 -20.99 7.30 -18.76
CA THR A 75 -20.58 6.60 -17.52
C THR A 75 -20.19 5.15 -17.80
N LEU A 76 -20.97 4.46 -18.67
CA LEU A 76 -20.63 3.09 -19.10
C LEU A 76 -19.35 3.07 -19.95
N ALA A 77 -19.14 4.06 -20.81
CA ALA A 77 -17.92 4.17 -21.61
C ALA A 77 -16.68 4.37 -20.72
N MET A 78 -16.78 5.24 -19.72
CA MET A 78 -15.72 5.44 -18.74
C MET A 78 -15.43 4.15 -17.93
N MET A 79 -16.48 3.43 -17.52
CA MET A 79 -16.31 2.16 -16.81
C MET A 79 -15.59 1.11 -17.66
N LYS A 80 -15.93 1.02 -18.96
CA LYS A 80 -15.25 0.11 -19.88
C LYS A 80 -13.78 0.48 -20.09
N LEU A 81 -13.46 1.77 -20.21
CA LEU A 81 -12.07 2.23 -20.27
C LEU A 81 -11.30 1.79 -19.01
N LEU A 82 -11.90 1.97 -17.85
CA LEU A 82 -11.29 1.57 -16.58
C LEU A 82 -11.07 0.05 -16.51
N GLN A 83 -12.06 -0.76 -16.89
CA GLN A 83 -11.92 -2.22 -16.91
C GLN A 83 -10.83 -2.66 -17.89
N THR A 84 -10.79 -2.10 -19.11
CA THR A 84 -9.76 -2.41 -20.10
C THR A 84 -8.37 -2.07 -19.57
N THR A 85 -8.22 -0.90 -18.90
CA THR A 85 -6.93 -0.51 -18.31
C THR A 85 -6.48 -1.48 -17.20
N VAL A 86 -7.43 -1.96 -16.37
CA VAL A 86 -7.14 -2.98 -15.36
C VAL A 86 -6.68 -4.29 -16.00
N ASP A 87 -7.36 -4.75 -17.06
CA ASP A 87 -7.02 -5.99 -17.75
C ASP A 87 -5.65 -5.92 -18.44
N GLU A 88 -5.35 -4.79 -19.11
CA GLU A 88 -4.05 -4.54 -19.74
C GLU A 88 -2.91 -4.51 -18.71
N LEU A 89 -3.13 -3.80 -17.61
CA LEU A 89 -2.17 -3.74 -16.52
C LEU A 89 -1.95 -5.11 -15.87
N ALA A 90 -3.03 -5.87 -15.67
CA ALA A 90 -2.95 -7.23 -15.14
C ALA A 90 -2.12 -8.16 -16.05
N ALA A 91 -2.31 -8.06 -17.36
CA ALA A 91 -1.57 -8.84 -18.34
C ALA A 91 -0.07 -8.48 -18.38
N GLU A 92 0.27 -7.21 -18.15
CA GLU A 92 1.66 -6.78 -18.07
C GLU A 92 2.34 -7.29 -16.81
N TYR A 93 1.70 -7.13 -15.65
CA TYR A 93 2.19 -7.69 -14.39
C TYR A 93 2.34 -9.21 -14.44
N GLU A 94 1.45 -9.90 -15.16
CA GLU A 94 1.58 -11.35 -15.38
C GLU A 94 2.82 -11.70 -16.20
N LYS A 95 3.14 -10.92 -17.23
CA LYS A 95 4.37 -11.10 -18.03
C LYS A 95 5.64 -10.83 -17.23
N GLU A 96 5.61 -9.81 -16.38
CA GLU A 96 6.78 -9.38 -15.60
C GLU A 96 7.05 -10.29 -14.40
N HIS A 97 5.98 -10.71 -13.71
CA HIS A 97 6.07 -11.45 -12.46
C HIS A 97 5.61 -12.91 -12.55
N GLY A 98 5.20 -13.38 -13.74
CA GLY A 98 4.83 -14.78 -14.00
C GLY A 98 3.47 -15.20 -13.41
N ARG A 99 2.67 -14.27 -12.87
CA ARG A 99 1.37 -14.55 -12.27
C ARG A 99 0.43 -13.37 -12.44
N ASN A 100 -0.83 -13.64 -12.83
CA ASN A 100 -1.86 -12.62 -12.90
C ASN A 100 -2.13 -12.04 -11.50
N PRO A 101 -2.05 -10.70 -11.32
CA PRO A 101 -2.30 -10.06 -10.05
C PRO A 101 -3.77 -10.04 -9.64
N VAL A 102 -4.69 -10.12 -10.58
CA VAL A 102 -6.12 -9.90 -10.36
C VAL A 102 -6.85 -11.22 -10.13
N LYS A 103 -7.53 -11.35 -8.98
CA LYS A 103 -8.42 -12.48 -8.69
C LYS A 103 -9.80 -12.29 -9.31
N TYR A 104 -10.38 -11.11 -9.13
CA TYR A 104 -11.64 -10.70 -9.74
C TYR A 104 -11.79 -9.18 -9.76
N VAL A 105 -12.66 -8.72 -10.62
CA VAL A 105 -13.04 -7.30 -10.76
C VAL A 105 -14.55 -7.20 -10.62
N LEU A 106 -15.03 -6.31 -9.78
CA LEU A 106 -16.42 -5.95 -9.63
C LEU A 106 -16.60 -4.50 -10.10
N ALA A 107 -17.41 -4.27 -11.12
CA ALA A 107 -17.75 -2.95 -11.61
C ALA A 107 -19.22 -2.63 -11.31
N GLU A 108 -19.48 -1.45 -10.77
CA GLU A 108 -20.80 -0.98 -10.39
C GLU A 108 -21.11 0.36 -11.09
N LEU A 109 -22.27 0.44 -11.75
CA LEU A 109 -22.80 1.68 -12.30
C LEU A 109 -23.94 2.17 -11.43
N GLY A 110 -23.93 3.44 -11.10
CA GLY A 110 -24.94 4.06 -10.26
C GLY A 110 -24.62 4.03 -8.76
N GLY A 111 -23.40 3.65 -8.41
CA GLY A 111 -22.93 3.58 -7.04
C GLY A 111 -21.44 3.82 -6.91
N ASN A 112 -20.96 3.69 -5.70
CA ASN A 112 -19.56 3.77 -5.34
C ASN A 112 -19.13 2.46 -4.70
N SER A 113 -17.94 1.97 -5.04
CA SER A 113 -17.31 0.84 -4.37
C SER A 113 -16.58 1.32 -3.11
N GLY A 114 -17.01 0.84 -1.94
CA GLY A 114 -16.44 1.26 -0.66
C GLY A 114 -16.75 2.72 -0.30
N ARG A 115 -15.73 3.49 0.12
CA ARG A 115 -15.90 4.90 0.46
C ARG A 115 -16.05 5.74 -0.80
N GLY A 116 -17.21 6.38 -0.96
CA GLY A 116 -17.54 7.24 -2.09
C GLY A 116 -16.65 8.48 -2.22
N LEU A 117 -16.81 9.17 -3.34
CA LEU A 117 -16.17 10.46 -3.59
C LEU A 117 -16.88 11.56 -2.77
N SER A 118 -16.09 12.44 -2.16
CA SER A 118 -16.63 13.63 -1.50
C SER A 118 -17.26 14.56 -2.54
N GLY A 119 -18.39 15.21 -2.17
CA GLY A 119 -19.10 16.14 -3.04
C GLY A 119 -19.98 15.48 -4.09
N THR A 120 -20.17 14.16 -4.05
CA THR A 120 -21.05 13.43 -4.99
C THR A 120 -22.38 12.99 -4.38
N GLU A 121 -22.67 13.40 -3.14
CA GLU A 121 -23.83 12.96 -2.36
C GLU A 121 -25.17 13.31 -3.06
N ASN A 122 -25.21 14.42 -3.79
CA ASN A 122 -26.38 14.91 -4.50
C ASN A 122 -26.35 14.63 -6.02
N LYS A 123 -25.33 13.89 -6.51
CA LYS A 123 -25.25 13.54 -7.93
C LYS A 123 -26.23 12.44 -8.30
N SER A 124 -26.74 12.53 -9.53
CA SER A 124 -27.53 11.43 -10.12
C SER A 124 -26.71 10.15 -10.12
N LYS A 125 -27.34 9.03 -9.77
CA LYS A 125 -26.73 7.69 -9.82
C LYS A 125 -26.21 7.34 -11.21
N ASP A 126 -26.85 7.84 -12.27
CA ASP A 126 -26.41 7.61 -13.66
C ASP A 126 -25.05 8.22 -14.00
N LEU A 127 -24.55 9.14 -13.15
CA LEU A 127 -23.26 9.81 -13.32
C LEU A 127 -22.16 9.23 -12.43
N LEU A 128 -22.44 8.19 -11.66
CA LEU A 128 -21.52 7.58 -10.72
C LEU A 128 -21.13 6.16 -11.16
N GLY A 129 -19.88 5.83 -10.93
CA GLY A 129 -19.40 4.47 -11.11
C GLY A 129 -18.30 4.11 -10.13
N GLY A 130 -18.24 2.85 -9.77
CA GLY A 130 -17.25 2.29 -8.88
C GLY A 130 -16.69 0.97 -9.41
N ILE A 131 -15.43 0.72 -9.14
CA ILE A 131 -14.75 -0.54 -9.42
C ILE A 131 -14.06 -1.03 -8.16
N SER A 132 -14.15 -2.33 -7.92
CA SER A 132 -13.38 -3.02 -6.89
C SER A 132 -12.54 -4.10 -7.55
N VAL A 133 -11.25 -4.04 -7.35
CA VAL A 133 -10.28 -5.00 -7.88
C VAL A 133 -9.69 -5.75 -6.70
N GLU A 134 -9.86 -7.06 -6.67
CA GLU A 134 -9.23 -7.93 -5.69
C GLU A 134 -7.96 -8.52 -6.29
N LEU A 135 -6.83 -8.18 -5.70
CA LEU A 135 -5.53 -8.72 -6.07
C LEU A 135 -5.26 -10.05 -5.36
N ILE A 136 -4.27 -10.79 -5.82
CA ILE A 136 -3.72 -11.94 -5.10
C ILE A 136 -3.12 -11.47 -3.76
N ASP A 137 -2.98 -12.40 -2.82
CA ASP A 137 -2.49 -12.09 -1.48
C ASP A 137 -1.10 -11.44 -1.54
N ALA A 138 -0.84 -10.51 -0.62
CA ALA A 138 0.40 -9.72 -0.59
C ALA A 138 1.67 -10.60 -0.55
N ASP A 139 1.60 -11.76 0.11
CA ASP A 139 2.69 -12.72 0.21
C ASP A 139 3.01 -13.43 -1.12
N LEU A 140 2.10 -13.37 -2.09
CA LEU A 140 2.23 -14.02 -3.40
C LEU A 140 2.71 -13.08 -4.51
N ARG A 141 2.99 -11.82 -4.19
CA ARG A 141 3.40 -10.79 -5.15
C ARG A 141 4.58 -9.96 -4.63
N PRO A 142 5.57 -9.61 -5.49
CA PRO A 142 6.74 -8.82 -5.09
C PRO A 142 6.48 -7.31 -5.04
N TYR A 143 5.28 -6.85 -5.36
CA TYR A 143 4.86 -5.44 -5.42
C TYR A 143 3.68 -5.18 -4.49
N SER A 144 3.47 -3.90 -4.16
CA SER A 144 2.37 -3.46 -3.30
C SER A 144 1.09 -3.18 -4.11
N SER A 145 -0.08 -3.23 -3.44
CA SER A 145 -1.33 -2.75 -4.03
C SER A 145 -1.27 -1.26 -4.38
N PHE A 146 -0.44 -0.50 -3.67
CA PHE A 146 -0.23 0.93 -3.97
C PHE A 146 0.55 1.14 -5.27
N SER A 147 1.55 0.28 -5.58
CA SER A 147 2.24 0.32 -6.87
C SER A 147 1.27 0.05 -8.01
N PHE A 148 0.45 -1.00 -7.87
CA PHE A 148 -0.59 -1.30 -8.85
C PHE A 148 -1.58 -0.14 -9.06
N VAL A 149 -2.01 0.53 -7.96
CA VAL A 149 -2.87 1.72 -8.03
C VAL A 149 -2.18 2.89 -8.73
N GLY A 150 -0.89 3.13 -8.44
CA GLY A 150 -0.10 4.17 -9.09
C GLY A 150 -0.05 3.96 -10.61
N ASP A 151 0.33 2.76 -11.03
CA ASP A 151 0.41 2.42 -12.47
C ASP A 151 -0.96 2.47 -13.16
N LEU A 152 -2.03 2.07 -12.45
CA LEU A 152 -3.40 2.19 -12.95
C LEU A 152 -3.80 3.65 -13.16
N GLN A 153 -3.45 4.54 -12.24
CA GLN A 153 -3.72 5.97 -12.35
C GLN A 153 -2.97 6.62 -13.50
N ASP A 154 -1.71 6.24 -13.71
CA ASP A 154 -0.85 6.82 -14.73
C ASP A 154 -1.26 6.39 -16.15
N ARG A 155 -1.83 5.19 -16.29
CA ARG A 155 -2.24 4.64 -17.60
C ARG A 155 -3.68 4.96 -17.98
N LEU A 156 -4.52 5.27 -17.01
CA LEU A 156 -5.93 5.47 -17.26
C LEU A 156 -6.17 6.65 -18.19
N VAL A 157 -6.73 6.36 -19.37
CA VAL A 157 -7.23 7.40 -20.29
C VAL A 157 -8.52 7.97 -19.71
N ARG A 158 -8.53 9.27 -19.43
CA ARG A 158 -9.70 9.95 -18.86
C ARG A 158 -10.71 10.27 -19.94
N HIS A 159 -11.96 9.90 -19.69
CA HIS A 159 -13.06 10.34 -20.55
C HIS A 159 -13.20 11.87 -20.51
N PRO A 160 -13.50 12.57 -21.65
CA PRO A 160 -13.63 14.05 -21.67
C PRO A 160 -14.66 14.62 -20.69
N LEU A 161 -15.70 13.83 -20.37
CA LEU A 161 -16.75 14.22 -19.42
C LEU A 161 -16.51 13.67 -18.01
N LEU A 162 -15.30 13.19 -17.71
CA LEU A 162 -14.93 12.78 -16.35
C LEU A 162 -14.70 14.01 -15.49
N GLU A 163 -15.41 14.13 -14.36
CA GLU A 163 -15.25 15.21 -13.40
C GLU A 163 -14.22 14.88 -12.33
N ALA A 164 -14.38 13.70 -11.72
CA ALA A 164 -13.51 13.25 -10.65
C ALA A 164 -13.31 11.73 -10.70
N ILE A 165 -12.12 11.28 -10.32
CA ILE A 165 -11.80 9.88 -10.11
C ILE A 165 -10.83 9.75 -8.94
N SER A 166 -11.04 8.75 -8.09
CA SER A 166 -10.17 8.46 -6.96
C SER A 166 -10.00 6.95 -6.82
N PHE A 167 -8.76 6.52 -6.67
CA PHE A 167 -8.43 5.15 -6.35
C PHE A 167 -7.92 5.06 -4.91
N ARG A 168 -8.24 3.97 -4.25
CA ARG A 168 -7.80 3.70 -2.88
C ARG A 168 -7.36 2.26 -2.77
N GLY A 169 -6.13 2.07 -2.28
CA GLY A 169 -5.71 0.82 -1.68
C GLY A 169 -6.13 0.83 -0.20
N TRP A 170 -6.52 -0.31 0.34
CA TRP A 170 -6.91 -0.38 1.73
C TRP A 170 -5.68 -0.43 2.65
N ARG A 171 -5.66 0.42 3.65
CA ARG A 171 -4.68 0.42 4.75
C ARG A 171 -5.42 0.26 6.07
N SER A 172 -5.06 -0.74 6.84
CA SER A 172 -5.49 -0.85 8.23
C SER A 172 -4.55 -0.01 9.11
N GLY A 173 -5.08 0.98 9.81
CA GLY A 173 -4.29 1.82 10.74
C GLY A 173 -4.90 3.20 10.95
N PRO A 174 -4.41 3.97 11.94
CA PRO A 174 -4.75 5.37 12.08
C PRO A 174 -4.08 6.14 10.94
N GLY A 175 -4.76 6.25 9.82
CA GLY A 175 -4.30 6.98 8.64
C GLY A 175 -5.43 7.80 8.08
N GLY A 176 -5.23 9.10 8.01
CA GLY A 176 -5.94 9.99 7.11
C GLY A 176 -5.18 10.08 5.78
N ASP A 177 -5.76 10.73 4.80
CA ASP A 177 -5.05 11.14 3.60
C ASP A 177 -3.85 12.00 4.01
N ALA A 178 -2.72 11.86 3.32
CA ALA A 178 -1.50 12.61 3.65
C ALA A 178 -1.70 14.14 3.54
N LEU A 179 -2.72 14.55 2.78
CA LEU A 179 -3.17 15.93 2.63
C LEU A 179 -4.68 15.91 2.32
N ASP A 180 -5.48 16.53 3.19
CA ASP A 180 -6.91 16.83 2.96
C ASP A 180 -7.07 18.34 2.85
N ILE A 181 -7.37 18.84 1.64
CA ILE A 181 -7.61 20.26 1.38
C ILE A 181 -9.10 20.43 1.12
N GLN A 182 -9.79 21.11 2.03
CA GLN A 182 -11.20 21.43 1.91
C GLN A 182 -11.35 22.89 1.51
N PHE A 183 -12.01 23.14 0.38
CA PHE A 183 -12.36 24.47 -0.06
C PHE A 183 -13.81 24.77 0.33
N TYR A 184 -13.98 25.80 1.12
CA TYR A 184 -15.31 26.35 1.45
C TYR A 184 -15.48 27.64 0.66
N GLY A 185 -16.49 27.68 -0.23
CA GLY A 185 -16.91 28.89 -0.95
C GLY A 185 -18.18 29.42 -0.33
N ALA A 186 -18.32 30.76 -0.26
CA ALA A 186 -19.62 31.39 -0.06
C ALA A 186 -20.31 31.49 -1.44
N ASP A 187 -21.61 31.11 -1.48
CA ASP A 187 -22.49 31.35 -2.63
C ASP A 187 -22.66 32.84 -2.92
#